data_dc0144f259f721ef4bd91196b7c0b2db
#
_entry.id   dc0144f259f721ef4bd91196b7c0b2db
#
_cell.length_a   1.000
_cell.length_b   1.000
_cell.length_c   1.000
_cell.angle_alpha   90.00
_cell.angle_beta   90.00
_cell.angle_gamma   90.00
#
_symmetry.space_group_name_H-M   'P 1'
#
loop_
_entity.id
_entity.type
_entity.pdbx_description
1 polymer ?
#
loop_
_entity_poly.entity_id
_entity_poly.type
_entity_poly.pdbx_seq_one_letter_code
_entity_poly.pdbx_strand_id
1 'polypeptide(L)'
;MSDIEKIEWTPGPDFSNCRLRQFLDFCGVEDMAALHDKTAADPAWFWGSAIKFLDVQFYEPYQQVLDLSDGIQHPKWCLGGKTNVVLNCLDKHRSTSAWNKTYLVWEGEDGEKREFS
;
A
#
# COMPACT_ATOMS: atom_id res chain seq x y z
N MET A 1 33.36 -13.45 12.44
CA MET A 1 33.24 -12.42 11.38
C MET A 1 31.83 -12.59 10.84
N SER A 2 30.94 -11.68 11.16
CA SER A 2 29.59 -11.68 10.61
C SER A 2 29.69 -11.36 9.12
N ASP A 3 29.26 -12.27 8.27
CA ASP A 3 29.00 -11.94 6.87
C ASP A 3 27.96 -10.82 6.87
N ILE A 4 28.45 -9.60 6.61
CA ILE A 4 27.56 -8.47 6.31
C ILE A 4 26.88 -8.89 5.01
N GLU A 5 25.58 -9.19 5.07
CA GLU A 5 24.79 -9.50 3.88
C GLU A 5 25.04 -8.42 2.82
N LYS A 6 25.58 -8.84 1.69
CA LYS A 6 25.90 -7.94 0.61
C LYS A 6 24.60 -7.36 0.06
N ILE A 7 24.48 -6.05 0.08
CA ILE A 7 23.37 -5.36 -0.58
C ILE A 7 23.47 -5.64 -2.09
N GLU A 8 22.54 -6.43 -2.63
CA GLU A 8 22.56 -6.84 -4.04
C GLU A 8 22.06 -5.74 -4.97
N TRP A 9 21.17 -4.86 -4.46
CA TRP A 9 20.60 -3.76 -5.24
C TRP A 9 20.39 -2.52 -4.38
N THR A 10 20.69 -1.36 -4.96
CA THR A 10 20.37 -0.05 -4.40
C THR A 10 19.60 0.78 -5.41
N PRO A 11 18.65 1.64 -4.97
CA PRO A 11 17.93 2.53 -5.87
C PRO A 11 18.86 3.44 -6.65
N GLY A 12 18.55 3.65 -7.94
CA GLY A 12 19.24 4.63 -8.78
C GLY A 12 18.87 6.09 -8.46
N PRO A 13 19.38 7.05 -9.25
CA PRO A 13 19.16 8.49 -9.02
C PRO A 13 17.68 8.90 -9.07
N ASP A 14 16.82 8.12 -9.72
CA ASP A 14 15.38 8.40 -9.82
C ASP A 14 14.59 8.05 -8.55
N PHE A 15 15.27 7.55 -7.51
CA PHE A 15 14.62 7.20 -6.24
C PHE A 15 13.87 8.37 -5.61
N SER A 16 14.35 9.59 -5.79
CA SER A 16 13.70 10.80 -5.28
C SER A 16 12.25 10.98 -5.78
N ASN A 17 11.92 10.43 -6.95
CA ASN A 17 10.58 10.53 -7.56
C ASN A 17 9.73 9.27 -7.36
N CYS A 18 10.24 8.22 -6.73
CA CYS A 18 9.49 6.99 -6.55
C CYS A 18 8.45 7.10 -5.44
N ARG A 19 7.40 6.26 -5.52
CA ARG A 19 6.32 6.22 -4.52
C ARG A 19 6.81 5.91 -3.11
N LEU A 20 7.86 5.10 -2.98
CA LEU A 20 8.45 4.79 -1.69
C LEU A 20 9.06 6.04 -1.04
N ARG A 21 9.82 6.86 -1.79
CA ARG A 21 10.36 8.13 -1.26
C ARG A 21 9.24 9.06 -0.80
N GLN A 22 8.19 9.19 -1.60
CA GLN A 22 7.01 9.98 -1.23
C GLN A 22 6.35 9.47 0.05
N PHE A 23 6.32 8.16 0.27
CA PHE A 23 5.78 7.57 1.49
C PHE A 23 6.67 7.84 2.71
N LEU A 24 8.00 7.73 2.57
CA LEU A 24 8.94 8.09 3.64
C LEU A 24 8.77 9.56 4.06
N ASP A 25 8.67 10.46 3.08
CA ASP A 25 8.43 11.90 3.32
C ASP A 25 7.09 12.13 4.02
N PHE A 26 6.02 11.46 3.56
CA PHE A 26 4.71 11.51 4.20
C PHE A 26 4.73 11.02 5.65
N CYS A 27 5.52 9.98 5.93
CA CYS A 27 5.71 9.42 7.27
C CYS A 27 6.65 10.25 8.15
N GLY A 28 7.37 11.22 7.57
CA GLY A 28 8.35 12.04 8.27
C GLY A 28 9.56 11.21 8.76
N VAL A 29 9.99 10.22 7.96
CA VAL A 29 11.15 9.36 8.25
C VAL A 29 12.21 9.52 7.16
N GLU A 30 13.48 9.43 7.54
CA GLU A 30 14.58 9.71 6.64
C GLU A 30 14.81 8.60 5.62
N ASP A 31 14.74 7.35 6.08
CA ASP A 31 15.08 6.17 5.29
C ASP A 31 14.26 4.93 5.67
N MET A 32 14.55 3.81 5.02
CA MET A 32 13.88 2.53 5.26
C MET A 32 14.19 1.94 6.64
N ALA A 33 15.38 2.17 7.19
CA ALA A 33 15.74 1.67 8.51
C ALA A 33 14.88 2.36 9.57
N ALA A 34 14.77 3.69 9.52
CA ALA A 34 13.90 4.47 10.40
C ALA A 34 12.42 4.08 10.25
N LEU A 35 11.97 3.79 9.01
CA LEU A 35 10.61 3.29 8.78
C LEU A 35 10.38 1.92 9.44
N HIS A 36 11.33 0.99 9.30
CA HIS A 36 11.26 -0.34 9.91
C HIS A 36 11.23 -0.26 11.43
N ASP A 37 12.13 0.51 12.04
CA ASP A 37 12.20 0.67 13.50
C ASP A 37 10.87 1.22 14.06
N LYS A 38 10.32 2.23 13.41
CA LYS A 38 9.06 2.84 13.81
C LYS A 38 7.88 1.88 13.59
N THR A 39 7.89 1.11 12.51
CA THR A 39 6.87 0.10 12.22
C THR A 39 6.90 -1.04 13.25
N ALA A 40 8.10 -1.49 13.64
CA ALA A 40 8.26 -2.52 14.65
C ALA A 40 7.76 -2.04 16.03
N ALA A 41 7.96 -0.77 16.35
CA ALA A 41 7.48 -0.16 17.60
C ALA A 41 5.96 0.06 17.59
N ASP A 42 5.38 0.46 16.46
CA ASP A 42 3.94 0.74 16.31
C ASP A 42 3.41 0.32 14.92
N PRO A 43 3.01 -0.95 14.77
CA PRO A 43 2.39 -1.42 13.52
C PRO A 43 1.08 -0.70 13.17
N ALA A 44 0.31 -0.25 14.17
CA ALA A 44 -0.93 0.47 13.90
C ALA A 44 -0.67 1.83 13.26
N TRP A 45 0.38 2.53 13.69
CA TRP A 45 0.83 3.77 13.05
C TRP A 45 1.20 3.56 11.59
N PHE A 46 1.99 2.51 11.28
CA PHE A 46 2.41 2.21 9.91
C PHE A 46 1.20 1.98 8.99
N TRP A 47 0.30 1.08 9.38
CA TRP A 47 -0.86 0.75 8.56
C TRP A 47 -1.85 1.92 8.46
N GLY A 48 -2.02 2.70 9.53
CA GLY A 48 -2.80 3.94 9.47
C GLY A 48 -2.21 4.97 8.52
N SER A 49 -0.89 5.10 8.48
CA SER A 49 -0.18 5.95 7.53
C SER A 49 -0.31 5.44 6.10
N ALA A 50 -0.15 4.14 5.87
CA ALA A 50 -0.29 3.52 4.56
C ALA A 50 -1.73 3.68 4.00
N ILE A 51 -2.75 3.44 4.81
CA ILE A 51 -4.16 3.63 4.46
C ILE A 51 -4.41 5.08 3.98
N LYS A 52 -3.87 6.07 4.71
CA LYS A 52 -4.02 7.50 4.37
C LYS A 52 -3.23 7.85 3.11
N PHE A 53 -1.98 7.43 3.01
CA PHE A 53 -1.12 7.74 1.86
C PHE A 53 -1.65 7.14 0.56
N LEU A 54 -2.23 5.95 0.62
CA LEU A 54 -2.83 5.26 -0.53
C LEU A 54 -4.27 5.70 -0.81
N ASP A 55 -4.80 6.62 0.02
CA ASP A 55 -6.19 7.09 -0.08
C ASP A 55 -7.18 5.93 -0.15
N VAL A 56 -7.07 4.98 0.80
CA VAL A 56 -7.99 3.84 0.87
C VAL A 56 -9.36 4.31 1.33
N GLN A 57 -10.35 4.14 0.47
CA GLN A 57 -11.74 4.56 0.71
C GLN A 57 -12.52 3.50 1.48
N PHE A 58 -13.37 3.94 2.40
CA PHE A 58 -14.27 3.10 3.17
C PHE A 58 -15.70 3.60 3.01
N TYR A 59 -16.66 2.69 2.86
CA TYR A 59 -18.11 3.02 2.93
C TYR A 59 -18.51 3.41 4.35
N GLU A 60 -17.98 2.68 5.34
CA GLU A 60 -18.08 3.01 6.76
C GLU A 60 -16.66 3.12 7.32
N PRO A 61 -16.29 4.27 7.92
CA PRO A 61 -14.95 4.45 8.45
C PRO A 61 -14.67 3.49 9.61
N TYR A 62 -13.43 3.04 9.71
CA TYR A 62 -12.98 2.22 10.84
C TYR A 62 -12.78 3.10 12.09
N GLN A 63 -12.91 2.48 13.26
CA GLN A 63 -12.69 3.11 14.56
C GLN A 63 -11.25 2.92 15.05
N GLN A 64 -10.66 1.77 14.75
CA GLN A 64 -9.31 1.39 15.15
C GLN A 64 -8.62 0.62 14.04
N VAL A 65 -7.35 0.95 13.77
CA VAL A 65 -6.57 0.31 12.69
C VAL A 65 -6.22 -1.13 13.02
N LEU A 66 -5.78 -1.39 14.26
CA LEU A 66 -5.30 -2.69 14.70
C LEU A 66 -5.72 -2.94 16.14
N ASP A 67 -6.30 -4.10 16.41
CA ASP A 67 -6.59 -4.61 17.74
C ASP A 67 -5.86 -5.95 17.93
N LEU A 68 -5.06 -6.03 18.98
CA LEU A 68 -4.30 -7.21 19.40
C LEU A 68 -4.78 -7.76 20.75
N SER A 69 -5.98 -7.38 21.20
CA SER A 69 -6.50 -7.80 22.52
C SER A 69 -6.61 -9.32 22.66
N ASP A 70 -6.82 -10.05 21.54
CA ASP A 70 -6.88 -11.52 21.50
C ASP A 70 -5.51 -12.17 21.18
N GLY A 71 -4.42 -11.38 21.27
CA GLY A 71 -3.05 -11.79 20.98
C GLY A 71 -2.64 -11.55 19.53
N ILE A 72 -1.30 -11.51 19.29
CA ILE A 72 -0.71 -11.22 17.99
C ILE A 72 -1.09 -12.24 16.90
N GLN A 73 -1.43 -13.46 17.31
CA GLN A 73 -1.86 -14.52 16.40
C GLN A 73 -3.29 -14.33 15.86
N HIS A 74 -4.07 -13.41 16.46
CA HIS A 74 -5.46 -13.11 16.08
C HIS A 74 -5.68 -11.61 15.89
N PRO A 75 -4.90 -10.95 15.01
CA PRO A 75 -5.03 -9.52 14.80
C PRO A 75 -6.36 -9.19 14.12
N LYS A 76 -7.04 -8.16 14.62
CA LYS A 76 -8.22 -7.60 13.96
C LYS A 76 -7.85 -6.26 13.33
N TRP A 77 -8.17 -6.11 12.06
CA TRP A 77 -7.80 -4.93 11.28
C TRP A 77 -9.00 -4.05 10.96
N CYS A 78 -8.80 -2.72 10.99
CA CYS A 78 -9.79 -1.72 10.60
C CYS A 78 -11.17 -1.96 11.22
N LEU A 79 -11.23 -2.08 12.55
CA LEU A 79 -12.44 -2.44 13.28
C LEU A 79 -13.60 -1.53 12.95
N GLY A 80 -14.74 -2.14 12.58
CA GLY A 80 -15.96 -1.43 12.20
C GLY A 80 -15.93 -0.84 10.79
N GLY A 81 -14.77 -0.83 10.12
CA GLY A 81 -14.64 -0.33 8.77
C GLY A 81 -15.29 -1.26 7.73
N LYS A 82 -15.94 -0.68 6.71
CA LYS A 82 -16.45 -1.42 5.56
C LYS A 82 -15.87 -0.84 4.26
N THR A 83 -15.20 -1.69 3.52
CA THR A 83 -14.62 -1.36 2.22
C THR A 83 -14.68 -2.56 1.29
N ASN A 84 -14.34 -2.36 0.02
CA ASN A 84 -14.02 -3.45 -0.89
C ASN A 84 -12.93 -3.06 -1.90
N VAL A 85 -12.42 -4.07 -2.58
CA VAL A 85 -11.35 -3.90 -3.56
C VAL A 85 -11.83 -3.09 -4.77
N VAL A 86 -13.05 -3.32 -5.26
CA VAL A 86 -13.60 -2.62 -6.43
C VAL A 86 -13.70 -1.13 -6.16
N LEU A 87 -14.17 -0.72 -4.97
CA LEU A 87 -14.19 0.69 -4.58
C LEU A 87 -12.80 1.33 -4.73
N ASN A 88 -11.76 0.64 -4.26
CA ASN A 88 -10.42 1.20 -4.19
C ASN A 88 -9.60 1.05 -5.48
N CYS A 89 -9.82 -0.01 -6.25
CA CYS A 89 -9.10 -0.24 -7.50
C CYS A 89 -9.76 0.41 -8.71
N LEU A 90 -11.08 0.59 -8.70
CA LEU A 90 -11.87 1.07 -9.84
C LEU A 90 -12.69 2.31 -9.50
N ASP A 91 -13.70 2.17 -8.63
CA ASP A 91 -14.76 3.17 -8.47
C ASP A 91 -14.25 4.56 -8.06
N LYS A 92 -13.27 4.63 -7.16
CA LYS A 92 -12.71 5.92 -6.73
C LYS A 92 -12.03 6.70 -7.84
N HIS A 93 -11.72 6.05 -8.96
CA HIS A 93 -11.06 6.68 -10.10
C HIS A 93 -12.03 7.22 -11.16
N ARG A 94 -13.35 7.05 -10.99
CA ARG A 94 -14.38 7.45 -11.97
C ARG A 94 -14.28 8.91 -12.41
N SER A 95 -13.88 9.79 -11.51
CA SER A 95 -13.73 11.23 -11.80
C SER A 95 -12.30 11.65 -12.19
N THR A 96 -11.40 10.70 -12.39
CA THR A 96 -10.00 10.97 -12.71
C THR A 96 -9.66 10.56 -14.14
N SER A 97 -8.52 11.04 -14.69
CA SER A 97 -8.00 10.60 -15.98
C SER A 97 -7.64 9.11 -16.03
N ALA A 98 -7.50 8.47 -14.87
CA ALA A 98 -7.22 7.04 -14.79
C ALA A 98 -8.39 6.17 -15.25
N TRP A 99 -9.64 6.70 -15.17
CA TRP A 99 -10.85 5.96 -15.57
C TRP A 99 -10.82 5.48 -17.02
N ASN A 100 -10.21 6.23 -17.91
CA ASN A 100 -10.15 5.92 -19.35
C ASN A 100 -8.91 5.10 -19.73
N LYS A 101 -8.12 4.64 -18.76
CA LYS A 101 -6.96 3.78 -19.04
C LYS A 101 -7.41 2.32 -19.11
N THR A 102 -6.73 1.56 -19.98
CA THR A 102 -6.87 0.10 -19.99
C THR A 102 -6.53 -0.45 -18.61
N TYR A 103 -7.47 -1.15 -17.97
CA TYR A 103 -7.27 -1.77 -16.67
C TYR A 103 -7.02 -3.26 -16.76
N LEU A 104 -7.46 -3.88 -17.86
CA LEU A 104 -7.29 -5.32 -18.10
C LEU A 104 -6.93 -5.58 -19.56
N VAL A 105 -5.86 -6.33 -19.77
CA VAL A 105 -5.50 -6.91 -21.06
C VAL A 105 -5.66 -8.42 -20.93
N TRP A 106 -6.52 -8.99 -21.75
CA TRP A 106 -6.73 -10.42 -21.84
C TRP A 106 -6.10 -10.96 -23.12
N GLU A 107 -5.44 -12.11 -23.05
CA GLU A 107 -4.89 -12.83 -24.18
C GLU A 107 -5.30 -14.32 -24.10
N GLY A 108 -5.94 -14.81 -25.14
CA GLY A 108 -6.33 -16.21 -25.28
C GLY A 108 -5.20 -17.09 -25.80
N GLU A 109 -5.36 -18.41 -25.66
CA GLU A 109 -4.39 -19.40 -26.18
C GLU A 109 -4.23 -19.36 -27.70
N ASP A 110 -5.23 -18.85 -28.42
CA ASP A 110 -5.24 -18.62 -29.86
C ASP A 110 -4.57 -17.30 -30.27
N GLY A 111 -4.06 -16.54 -29.31
CA GLY A 111 -3.44 -15.23 -29.54
C GLY A 111 -4.43 -14.07 -29.69
N GLU A 112 -5.74 -14.30 -29.52
CA GLU A 112 -6.72 -13.21 -29.47
C GLU A 112 -6.43 -12.30 -28.27
N LYS A 113 -6.43 -10.97 -28.49
CA LYS A 113 -6.23 -9.97 -27.43
C LYS A 113 -7.48 -9.12 -27.27
N ARG A 114 -7.85 -8.87 -26.02
CA ARG A 114 -8.94 -7.94 -25.66
C ARG A 114 -8.46 -6.97 -24.59
N GLU A 115 -8.85 -5.71 -24.75
CA GLU A 115 -8.57 -4.66 -23.77
C GLU A 115 -9.91 -4.15 -23.21
N PHE A 116 -9.89 -3.88 -21.90
CA PHE A 116 -11.05 -3.35 -21.16
C PHE A 116 -10.62 -2.07 -20.44
N SER A 117 -11.43 -1.02 -20.56
CA SER A 117 -11.27 0.29 -19.90
C SER A 117 -12.42 0.57 -18.95
#